data_e6a567634b0602480035c00b0f25aae3
#
_entry.id   e6a567634b0602480035c00b0f25aae3
#
_cell.length_a   1.000
_cell.length_b   1.000
_cell.length_c   1.000
_cell.angle_alpha   90.00
_cell.angle_beta   90.00
_cell.angle_gamma   90.00
#
_symmetry.space_group_name_H-M   'P 1'
#
loop_
_entity.id
_entity.type
_entity.pdbx_description
1 polymer ?
#
loop_
_entity_poly.entity_id
_entity_poly.type
_entity_poly.pdbx_seq_one_letter_code
_entity_poly.pdbx_strand_id
1 'polypeptide(L)'
;MVTNKIILSIIIPIFNHKNEVGVMIDSIRNNTFNEWELLAIDDGSDEETLRLISTYMDIDHRIKLIKRDRLPKGAPTCRNIGIENSSGKYIVFFDSDDFITPECLFTRVQQMELNPAMDFIVFPSGLFVNNTFYATANKNCYGYKIAGNDIKEFARRTLPFIVWNNIYKKESIVRNKLYWEEGLLSLQDADYNIQAITKGLKYKYASEMPDYGY
;
A
#
# COMPACT_ATOMS: atom_id res chain seq x y z
N MET A 1 25.54 -10.52 -14.31
CA MET A 1 24.15 -10.54 -13.86
C MET A 1 23.77 -9.12 -13.47
N VAL A 2 22.85 -8.49 -14.14
CA VAL A 2 22.34 -7.17 -13.74
C VAL A 2 21.48 -7.41 -12.52
N THR A 3 21.95 -7.08 -11.33
CA THR A 3 21.12 -7.07 -10.13
C THR A 3 20.08 -5.97 -10.33
N ASN A 4 18.85 -6.32 -10.70
CA ASN A 4 17.76 -5.36 -10.75
C ASN A 4 17.63 -4.73 -9.37
N LYS A 5 17.97 -3.45 -9.29
CA LYS A 5 17.88 -2.67 -8.04
C LYS A 5 16.39 -2.54 -7.70
N ILE A 6 15.98 -3.12 -6.58
CA ILE A 6 14.60 -2.93 -6.07
C ILE A 6 14.49 -1.50 -5.55
N ILE A 7 13.55 -0.74 -6.12
CA ILE A 7 13.25 0.64 -5.72
C ILE A 7 11.99 0.70 -4.85
N LEU A 8 11.00 -0.13 -5.16
CA LEU A 8 9.69 -0.13 -4.49
C LEU A 8 9.39 -1.50 -3.88
N SER A 9 9.05 -1.53 -2.60
CA SER A 9 8.45 -2.70 -1.94
C SER A 9 6.95 -2.50 -1.81
N ILE A 10 6.19 -3.43 -2.36
CA ILE A 10 4.73 -3.50 -2.28
C ILE A 10 4.39 -4.52 -1.21
N ILE A 11 3.68 -4.11 -0.16
CA ILE A 11 3.33 -4.96 0.97
C ILE A 11 1.83 -5.21 0.95
N ILE A 12 1.43 -6.49 0.88
CA ILE A 12 0.03 -6.90 0.84
C ILE A 12 -0.22 -7.98 1.89
N PRO A 13 -1.03 -7.70 2.92
CA PRO A 13 -1.58 -8.73 3.79
C PRO A 13 -2.52 -9.64 3.00
N ILE A 14 -2.38 -10.95 3.15
CA ILE A 14 -3.22 -11.94 2.46
C ILE A 14 -3.96 -12.78 3.50
N PHE A 15 -5.26 -12.91 3.33
CA PHE A 15 -6.08 -13.85 4.09
C PHE A 15 -7.25 -14.35 3.24
N ASN A 16 -7.10 -15.53 2.61
CA ASN A 16 -8.09 -16.10 1.68
C ASN A 16 -8.32 -15.18 0.45
N HIS A 17 -9.53 -15.16 -0.12
CA HIS A 17 -9.94 -14.30 -1.25
C HIS A 17 -9.12 -14.50 -2.54
N LYS A 18 -8.95 -15.77 -2.93
CA LYS A 18 -8.13 -16.18 -4.09
C LYS A 18 -8.36 -15.37 -5.35
N ASN A 19 -9.63 -15.10 -5.70
CA ASN A 19 -9.94 -14.41 -6.97
C ASN A 19 -9.47 -12.96 -6.96
N GLU A 20 -9.71 -12.27 -5.86
CA GLU A 20 -9.36 -10.86 -5.65
C GLU A 20 -7.83 -10.71 -5.59
N VAL A 21 -7.15 -11.58 -4.85
CA VAL A 21 -5.67 -11.64 -4.79
C VAL A 21 -5.07 -11.77 -6.20
N GLY A 22 -5.66 -12.61 -7.06
CA GLY A 22 -5.22 -12.77 -8.44
C GLY A 22 -5.32 -11.45 -9.22
N VAL A 23 -6.44 -10.74 -9.10
CA VAL A 23 -6.66 -9.45 -9.78
C VAL A 23 -5.61 -8.42 -9.33
N MET A 24 -5.35 -8.31 -8.02
CA MET A 24 -4.35 -7.39 -7.49
C MET A 24 -2.94 -7.73 -8.02
N ILE A 25 -2.53 -8.99 -7.95
CA ILE A 25 -1.20 -9.42 -8.44
C ILE A 25 -1.05 -9.15 -9.93
N ASP A 26 -2.07 -9.44 -10.73
CA ASP A 26 -2.04 -9.17 -12.18
C ASP A 26 -1.96 -7.67 -12.48
N SER A 27 -2.66 -6.82 -11.72
CA SER A 27 -2.56 -5.36 -11.89
C SER A 27 -1.15 -4.82 -11.57
N ILE A 28 -0.47 -5.40 -10.58
CA ILE A 28 0.93 -5.07 -10.26
C ILE A 28 1.88 -5.54 -11.37
N ARG A 29 1.74 -6.78 -11.85
CA ARG A 29 2.60 -7.35 -12.89
C ARG A 29 2.46 -6.63 -14.22
N ASN A 30 1.27 -6.13 -14.54
CA ASN A 30 0.98 -5.37 -15.75
C ASN A 30 1.35 -3.87 -15.63
N ASN A 31 1.97 -3.44 -14.53
CA ASN A 31 2.39 -2.06 -14.34
C ASN A 31 3.61 -1.71 -15.21
N THR A 32 3.70 -0.45 -15.64
CA THR A 32 4.80 0.05 -16.48
C THR A 32 6.13 0.17 -15.76
N PHE A 33 6.11 0.25 -14.42
CA PHE A 33 7.30 0.26 -13.56
C PHE A 33 7.74 -1.16 -13.23
N ASN A 34 9.06 -1.46 -13.28
CA ASN A 34 9.58 -2.83 -13.16
C ASN A 34 10.54 -3.06 -11.96
N GLU A 35 11.03 -2.00 -11.30
CA GLU A 35 11.98 -2.11 -10.19
C GLU A 35 11.28 -2.29 -8.83
N TRP A 36 10.36 -3.26 -8.76
CA TRP A 36 9.59 -3.56 -7.55
C TRP A 36 9.80 -4.99 -7.04
N GLU A 37 9.48 -5.19 -5.78
CA GLU A 37 9.19 -6.50 -5.18
C GLU A 37 7.79 -6.47 -4.58
N LEU A 38 7.09 -7.60 -4.64
CA LEU A 38 5.84 -7.83 -3.95
C LEU A 38 6.07 -8.76 -2.76
N LEU A 39 5.76 -8.30 -1.57
CA LEU A 39 5.76 -9.06 -0.34
C LEU A 39 4.31 -9.38 0.04
N ALA A 40 3.86 -10.58 -0.35
CA ALA A 40 2.58 -11.14 0.04
C ALA A 40 2.73 -11.77 1.43
N ILE A 41 2.12 -11.17 2.44
CA ILE A 41 2.25 -11.63 3.83
C ILE A 41 1.01 -12.42 4.21
N ASP A 42 1.16 -13.74 4.29
CA ASP A 42 0.08 -14.68 4.58
C ASP A 42 -0.31 -14.67 6.07
N ASP A 43 -1.56 -14.35 6.35
CA ASP A 43 -2.16 -14.35 7.69
C ASP A 43 -2.82 -15.69 8.06
N GLY A 44 -2.49 -16.76 7.36
CA GLY A 44 -3.04 -18.10 7.55
C GLY A 44 -4.19 -18.41 6.59
N SER A 45 -3.95 -18.20 5.30
CA SER A 45 -4.88 -18.50 4.21
C SER A 45 -5.08 -19.99 3.98
N ASP A 46 -6.13 -20.31 3.23
CA ASP A 46 -6.40 -21.65 2.74
C ASP A 46 -5.39 -22.11 1.67
N GLU A 47 -5.35 -23.41 1.43
CA GLU A 47 -4.43 -24.01 0.45
C GLU A 47 -4.67 -23.48 -0.97
N GLU A 48 -5.89 -23.14 -1.32
CA GLU A 48 -6.24 -22.69 -2.67
C GLU A 48 -5.61 -21.32 -2.98
N THR A 49 -5.71 -20.40 -2.02
CA THR A 49 -5.05 -19.09 -2.09
C THR A 49 -3.52 -19.22 -2.14
N LEU A 50 -2.94 -20.09 -1.28
CA LEU A 50 -1.50 -20.32 -1.25
C LEU A 50 -0.98 -20.94 -2.56
N ARG A 51 -1.72 -21.86 -3.16
CA ARG A 51 -1.37 -22.43 -4.47
C ARG A 51 -1.39 -21.38 -5.58
N LEU A 52 -2.39 -20.49 -5.59
CA LEU A 52 -2.42 -19.39 -6.55
C LEU A 52 -1.17 -18.53 -6.45
N ILE A 53 -0.82 -18.07 -5.24
CA ILE A 53 0.37 -17.25 -5.04
C ILE A 53 1.64 -18.00 -5.46
N SER A 54 1.73 -19.30 -5.17
CA SER A 54 2.85 -20.12 -5.62
C SER A 54 3.00 -20.12 -7.14
N THR A 55 1.89 -20.24 -7.90
CA THR A 55 1.96 -20.15 -9.37
C THR A 55 2.47 -18.79 -9.86
N TYR A 56 2.14 -17.70 -9.17
CA TYR A 56 2.70 -16.39 -9.50
C TYR A 56 4.20 -16.30 -9.17
N MET A 57 4.65 -16.88 -8.07
CA MET A 57 6.09 -16.93 -7.72
C MET A 57 6.91 -17.73 -8.74
N ASP A 58 6.35 -18.80 -9.31
CA ASP A 58 7.02 -19.60 -10.33
C ASP A 58 7.27 -18.83 -11.65
N ILE A 59 6.41 -17.88 -11.97
CA ILE A 59 6.50 -17.08 -13.21
C ILE A 59 7.07 -15.69 -13.02
N ASP A 60 7.15 -15.18 -11.77
CA ASP A 60 7.69 -13.85 -11.48
C ASP A 60 8.45 -13.84 -10.13
N HIS A 61 9.76 -13.88 -10.21
CA HIS A 61 10.67 -13.93 -9.05
C HIS A 61 10.64 -12.68 -8.15
N ARG A 62 9.98 -11.60 -8.59
CA ARG A 62 9.77 -10.39 -7.78
C ARG A 62 8.69 -10.59 -6.71
N ILE A 63 7.89 -11.65 -6.81
CA ILE A 63 6.83 -12.00 -5.88
C ILE A 63 7.37 -12.93 -4.82
N LYS A 64 7.15 -12.60 -3.56
CA LYS A 64 7.58 -13.37 -2.40
C LYS A 64 6.39 -13.61 -1.48
N LEU A 65 6.22 -14.85 -1.03
CA LEU A 65 5.25 -15.21 0.00
C LEU A 65 5.96 -15.36 1.33
N ILE A 66 5.53 -14.63 2.34
CA ILE A 66 6.05 -14.68 3.71
C ILE A 66 4.91 -15.04 4.63
N LYS A 67 5.04 -16.10 5.41
CA LYS A 67 4.04 -16.47 6.41
C LYS A 67 4.21 -15.60 7.65
N ARG A 68 3.09 -15.14 8.21
CA ARG A 68 3.11 -14.47 9.51
C ARG A 68 3.67 -15.43 10.57
N ASP A 69 4.69 -14.98 11.28
CA ASP A 69 5.46 -15.78 12.23
C ASP A 69 5.17 -15.43 13.70
N ARG A 70 4.29 -14.44 13.95
CA ARG A 70 3.95 -13.96 15.29
C ARG A 70 2.47 -13.58 15.46
N LEU A 71 2.04 -13.44 16.69
CA LEU A 71 0.73 -12.90 17.09
C LEU A 71 0.84 -11.39 17.41
N PRO A 72 -0.28 -10.67 17.37
CA PRO A 72 -1.62 -11.13 17.02
C PRO A 72 -1.80 -11.35 15.51
N LYS A 73 -2.85 -12.10 15.14
CA LYS A 73 -3.31 -12.23 13.75
C LYS A 73 -3.88 -10.89 13.25
N GLY A 74 -3.72 -10.59 11.96
CA GLY A 74 -4.34 -9.44 11.31
C GLY A 74 -3.40 -8.63 10.42
N ALA A 75 -3.99 -7.76 9.60
CA ALA A 75 -3.28 -6.95 8.63
C ALA A 75 -2.17 -6.04 9.24
N PRO A 76 -2.33 -5.44 10.44
CA PRO A 76 -1.26 -4.66 11.07
C PRO A 76 0.03 -5.46 11.26
N THR A 77 -0.08 -6.67 11.83
CA THR A 77 1.07 -7.56 12.02
C THR A 77 1.72 -7.93 10.69
N CYS A 78 0.91 -8.26 9.69
CA CYS A 78 1.40 -8.59 8.36
C CYS A 78 2.12 -7.39 7.70
N ARG A 79 1.58 -6.18 7.81
CA ARG A 79 2.22 -4.98 7.27
C ARG A 79 3.55 -4.68 7.96
N ASN A 80 3.67 -4.88 9.28
CA ASN A 80 4.94 -4.76 9.99
C ASN A 80 5.97 -5.79 9.53
N ILE A 81 5.59 -7.05 9.39
CA ILE A 81 6.46 -8.10 8.82
C ILE A 81 6.91 -7.71 7.41
N GLY A 82 6.03 -7.13 6.61
CA GLY A 82 6.38 -6.59 5.29
C GLY A 82 7.41 -5.46 5.36
N ILE A 83 7.28 -4.50 6.28
CA ILE A 83 8.28 -3.44 6.50
C ILE A 83 9.65 -4.04 6.84
N GLU A 84 9.68 -5.00 7.76
CA GLU A 84 10.90 -5.66 8.23
C GLU A 84 11.65 -6.39 7.09
N ASN A 85 10.90 -7.00 6.17
CA ASN A 85 11.45 -7.80 5.06
C ASN A 85 11.61 -7.01 3.74
N SER A 86 11.20 -5.74 3.69
CA SER A 86 11.30 -4.91 2.47
C SER A 86 12.75 -4.56 2.13
N SER A 87 13.04 -4.46 0.82
CA SER A 87 14.37 -4.06 0.31
C SER A 87 14.34 -2.72 -0.42
N GLY A 88 13.16 -2.26 -0.84
CA GLY A 88 12.97 -1.05 -1.61
C GLY A 88 13.30 0.24 -0.84
N LYS A 89 13.69 1.27 -1.59
CA LYS A 89 13.81 2.65 -1.09
C LYS A 89 12.47 3.21 -0.62
N TYR A 90 11.40 2.81 -1.32
CA TYR A 90 10.03 3.21 -1.04
C TYR A 90 9.16 2.01 -0.67
N ILE A 91 8.09 2.28 0.06
CA ILE A 91 7.09 1.29 0.47
C ILE A 91 5.70 1.82 0.11
N VAL A 92 4.86 0.93 -0.43
CA VAL A 92 3.41 1.09 -0.53
C VAL A 92 2.73 -0.08 0.19
N PHE A 93 1.58 0.20 0.79
CA PHE A 93 0.69 -0.82 1.36
C PHE A 93 -0.57 -0.89 0.51
N PHE A 94 -0.88 -2.05 -0.01
CA PHE A 94 -2.12 -2.29 -0.75
C PHE A 94 -2.93 -3.39 -0.07
N ASP A 95 -4.22 -3.43 -0.33
CA ASP A 95 -5.09 -4.50 0.12
C ASP A 95 -5.26 -5.54 -0.99
N SER A 96 -5.54 -6.78 -0.61
CA SER A 96 -5.50 -7.92 -1.53
C SER A 96 -6.73 -8.03 -2.44
N ASP A 97 -7.79 -7.28 -2.16
CA ASP A 97 -9.08 -7.29 -2.83
C ASP A 97 -9.32 -6.08 -3.75
N ASP A 98 -8.29 -5.29 -3.99
CA ASP A 98 -8.32 -4.06 -4.79
C ASP A 98 -7.51 -4.22 -6.11
N PHE A 99 -7.27 -3.14 -6.83
CA PHE A 99 -6.40 -3.12 -8.02
C PHE A 99 -5.74 -1.75 -8.22
N ILE A 100 -4.70 -1.71 -9.07
CA ILE A 100 -4.00 -0.47 -9.45
C ILE A 100 -4.04 -0.24 -10.96
N THR A 101 -3.97 1.04 -11.36
CA THR A 101 -3.84 1.40 -12.78
C THR A 101 -2.44 1.08 -13.31
N PRO A 102 -2.27 0.91 -14.64
CA PRO A 102 -0.96 0.55 -15.21
C PRO A 102 0.19 1.52 -14.90
N GLU A 103 -0.10 2.78 -14.63
CA GLU A 103 0.91 3.82 -14.35
C GLU A 103 1.11 4.09 -12.85
N CYS A 104 0.36 3.43 -11.98
CA CYS A 104 0.33 3.69 -10.53
C CYS A 104 1.75 3.67 -9.92
N LEU A 105 2.48 2.58 -10.08
CA LEU A 105 3.80 2.43 -9.44
C LEU A 105 4.81 3.43 -10.01
N PHE A 106 4.80 3.64 -11.33
CA PHE A 106 5.68 4.60 -11.99
C PHE A 106 5.44 6.02 -11.47
N THR A 107 4.17 6.47 -11.49
CA THR A 107 3.79 7.81 -11.06
C THR A 107 4.13 8.07 -9.60
N ARG A 108 3.85 7.10 -8.73
CA ARG A 108 4.15 7.20 -7.29
C ARG A 108 5.64 7.32 -7.03
N VAL A 109 6.47 6.47 -7.63
CA VAL A 109 7.93 6.54 -7.50
C VAL A 109 8.46 7.85 -8.07
N GLN A 110 8.03 8.26 -9.26
CA GLN A 110 8.44 9.51 -9.90
C GLN A 110 8.16 10.72 -9.00
N GLN A 111 6.96 10.80 -8.39
CA GLN A 111 6.61 11.88 -7.50
C GLN A 111 7.50 11.93 -6.26
N MET A 112 7.87 10.78 -5.69
CA MET A 112 8.81 10.72 -4.57
C MET A 112 10.22 11.20 -4.97
N GLU A 113 10.70 10.83 -6.16
CA GLU A 113 12.01 11.30 -6.67
C GLU A 113 12.02 12.80 -6.95
N LEU A 114 10.93 13.36 -7.48
CA LEU A 114 10.77 14.80 -7.72
C LEU A 114 10.61 15.62 -6.43
N ASN A 115 10.22 14.99 -5.33
CA ASN A 115 9.97 15.66 -4.04
C ASN A 115 10.83 15.06 -2.91
N PRO A 116 12.17 15.14 -2.98
CA PRO A 116 13.06 14.44 -2.05
C PRO A 116 12.96 14.93 -0.60
N ALA A 117 12.34 16.08 -0.35
CA ALA A 117 12.10 16.60 1.01
C ALA A 117 10.89 15.97 1.71
N MET A 118 10.02 15.22 0.98
CA MET A 118 8.84 14.58 1.55
C MET A 118 9.19 13.21 2.11
N ASP A 119 8.58 12.84 3.22
CA ASP A 119 8.67 11.51 3.84
C ASP A 119 7.63 10.55 3.24
N PHE A 120 6.45 11.09 2.85
CA PHE A 120 5.46 10.36 2.07
C PHE A 120 4.64 11.30 1.18
N ILE A 121 3.96 10.73 0.18
CA ILE A 121 3.04 11.46 -0.71
C ILE A 121 1.72 10.70 -0.75
N VAL A 122 0.62 11.46 -0.66
CA VAL A 122 -0.76 10.96 -0.70
C VAL A 122 -1.30 11.10 -2.12
N PHE A 123 -1.73 9.99 -2.72
CA PHE A 123 -2.38 9.94 -4.03
C PHE A 123 -3.88 9.74 -3.89
N PRO A 124 -4.69 10.27 -4.79
CA PRO A 124 -6.12 9.98 -4.78
C PRO A 124 -6.39 8.53 -5.19
N SER A 125 -7.44 7.94 -4.61
CA SER A 125 -7.99 6.64 -5.02
C SER A 125 -9.44 6.81 -5.48
N GLY A 126 -9.92 5.87 -6.27
CA GLY A 126 -11.27 5.89 -6.84
C GLY A 126 -12.08 4.66 -6.49
N LEU A 127 -13.39 4.82 -6.40
CA LEU A 127 -14.33 3.73 -6.20
C LEU A 127 -14.57 2.99 -7.52
N PHE A 128 -14.55 1.65 -7.48
CA PHE A 128 -14.87 0.79 -8.62
C PHE A 128 -16.21 0.09 -8.40
N VAL A 129 -17.20 0.46 -9.18
CA VAL A 129 -18.56 -0.07 -9.07
C VAL A 129 -19.11 -0.42 -10.45
N ASN A 130 -19.70 -1.61 -10.62
CA ASN A 130 -20.29 -2.08 -11.86
C ASN A 130 -19.37 -1.93 -13.08
N ASN A 131 -18.11 -2.36 -12.94
CA ASN A 131 -17.07 -2.24 -13.96
C ASN A 131 -16.78 -0.78 -14.41
N THR A 132 -17.12 0.19 -13.58
CA THR A 132 -16.85 1.61 -13.83
C THR A 132 -15.96 2.15 -12.71
N PHE A 133 -14.85 2.77 -13.12
CA PHE A 133 -13.94 3.46 -12.21
C PHE A 133 -14.37 4.91 -12.01
N TYR A 134 -14.74 5.27 -10.80
CA TYR A 134 -15.11 6.62 -10.42
C TYR A 134 -13.90 7.35 -9.83
N ALA A 135 -13.26 8.14 -10.65
CA ALA A 135 -12.03 8.88 -10.31
C ALA A 135 -12.34 10.33 -9.91
N THR A 136 -13.34 10.56 -9.07
CA THR A 136 -13.69 11.92 -8.63
C THR A 136 -13.98 11.98 -7.13
N ALA A 137 -13.61 13.07 -6.49
CA ALA A 137 -13.85 13.34 -5.07
C ALA A 137 -15.33 13.22 -4.63
N ASN A 138 -16.27 13.31 -5.56
CA ASN A 138 -17.71 13.28 -5.28
C ASN A 138 -18.30 11.87 -5.13
N LYS A 139 -17.50 10.82 -5.19
CA LYS A 139 -17.94 9.41 -5.16
C LYS A 139 -17.24 8.60 -4.06
N ASN A 140 -17.14 9.17 -2.86
CA ASN A 140 -16.44 8.55 -1.72
C ASN A 140 -14.97 8.17 -2.03
N CYS A 141 -14.28 8.99 -2.81
CA CYS A 141 -12.87 8.78 -3.11
C CYS A 141 -11.98 9.38 -2.02
N TYR A 142 -10.91 8.67 -1.68
CA TYR A 142 -9.93 9.11 -0.68
C TYR A 142 -8.70 9.76 -1.33
N GLY A 143 -7.96 10.53 -0.54
CA GLY A 143 -6.70 11.14 -0.99
C GLY A 143 -6.88 12.42 -1.81
N TYR A 144 -8.10 12.92 -1.98
CA TYR A 144 -8.31 14.28 -2.48
C TYR A 144 -8.09 15.28 -1.35
N LYS A 145 -7.36 16.35 -1.66
CA LYS A 145 -7.11 17.38 -0.67
C LYS A 145 -8.42 18.00 -0.19
N ILE A 146 -8.70 17.82 1.10
CA ILE A 146 -9.75 18.52 1.82
C ILE A 146 -9.10 19.78 2.42
N ALA A 147 -9.74 20.93 2.28
CA ALA A 147 -9.26 22.16 2.91
C ALA A 147 -9.38 22.02 4.43
N GLY A 148 -8.26 21.93 5.15
CA GLY A 148 -8.29 21.81 6.59
C GLY A 148 -7.02 21.19 7.20
N ASN A 149 -7.13 20.83 8.45
CA ASN A 149 -6.12 20.14 9.22
C ASN A 149 -6.45 18.65 9.23
N ASP A 150 -5.61 17.82 8.59
CA ASP A 150 -5.86 16.39 8.40
C ASP A 150 -6.00 15.64 9.73
N ILE A 151 -5.25 15.98 10.77
CA ILE A 151 -5.44 15.45 12.13
C ILE A 151 -6.87 15.69 12.63
N LYS A 152 -7.39 16.90 12.41
CA LYS A 152 -8.75 17.24 12.82
C LYS A 152 -9.79 16.45 12.00
N GLU A 153 -9.53 16.23 10.73
CA GLU A 153 -10.40 15.41 9.87
C GLU A 153 -10.38 13.94 10.29
N PHE A 154 -9.21 13.36 10.59
CA PHE A 154 -9.13 12.02 11.17
C PHE A 154 -9.89 11.91 12.50
N ALA A 155 -9.75 12.90 13.39
CA ALA A 155 -10.47 12.95 14.66
C ALA A 155 -12.00 13.04 14.48
N ARG A 156 -12.46 13.61 13.38
CA ARG A 156 -13.88 13.66 12.97
C ARG A 156 -14.37 12.41 12.25
N ARG A 157 -13.48 11.43 12.02
CA ARG A 157 -13.75 10.20 11.26
C ARG A 157 -14.10 10.44 9.79
N THR A 158 -13.59 11.51 9.19
CA THR A 158 -13.79 11.80 7.76
C THR A 158 -12.78 11.11 6.86
N LEU A 159 -11.73 10.50 7.42
CA LEU A 159 -10.68 9.74 6.72
C LEU A 159 -10.20 10.45 5.45
N PRO A 160 -9.42 11.54 5.55
CA PRO A 160 -9.02 12.35 4.40
C PRO A 160 -8.19 11.55 3.40
N PHE A 161 -7.48 10.52 3.85
CA PHE A 161 -6.79 9.52 3.06
C PHE A 161 -6.61 8.23 3.85
N ILE A 162 -6.37 7.14 3.16
CA ILE A 162 -6.18 5.80 3.72
C ILE A 162 -4.77 5.33 3.34
N VAL A 163 -4.30 4.24 3.94
CA VAL A 163 -2.90 3.83 3.78
C VAL A 163 -2.52 3.48 2.34
N TRP A 164 -3.42 2.91 1.56
CA TRP A 164 -3.15 2.58 0.16
C TRP A 164 -3.01 3.82 -0.76
N ASN A 165 -3.42 5.00 -0.28
CA ASN A 165 -3.16 6.26 -0.98
C ASN A 165 -1.69 6.64 -0.98
N ASN A 166 -0.89 6.10 -0.06
CA ASN A 166 0.40 6.66 0.27
C ASN A 166 1.56 5.85 -0.31
N ILE A 167 2.61 6.55 -0.71
CA ILE A 167 3.94 6.00 -0.89
C ILE A 167 4.88 6.62 0.14
N TYR A 168 5.63 5.80 0.85
CA TYR A 168 6.51 6.23 1.95
C TYR A 168 7.98 6.01 1.60
N LYS A 169 8.88 6.86 2.11
CA LYS A 169 10.29 6.51 2.23
C LYS A 169 10.47 5.47 3.33
N LYS A 170 11.07 4.34 3.01
CA LYS A 170 11.41 3.31 4.01
C LYS A 170 12.27 3.87 5.14
N GLU A 171 13.27 4.69 4.80
CA GLU A 171 14.14 5.34 5.79
C GLU A 171 13.33 6.16 6.80
N SER A 172 12.30 6.89 6.35
CA SER A 172 11.46 7.71 7.22
C SER A 172 10.61 6.85 8.16
N ILE A 173 10.08 5.72 7.68
CA ILE A 173 9.37 4.74 8.52
C ILE A 173 10.30 4.25 9.64
N VAL A 174 11.49 3.76 9.29
CA VAL A 174 12.43 3.17 10.23
C VAL A 174 12.94 4.20 11.23
N ARG A 175 13.40 5.38 10.75
CA ARG A 175 13.95 6.46 11.57
C ARG A 175 12.94 6.97 12.61
N ASN A 176 11.65 7.06 12.23
CA ASN A 176 10.61 7.57 13.12
C ASN A 176 9.88 6.45 13.87
N LYS A 177 10.31 5.20 13.74
CA LYS A 177 9.65 4.03 14.35
C LYS A 177 8.15 4.05 14.08
N LEU A 178 7.78 4.25 12.81
CA LEU A 178 6.40 4.27 12.36
C LEU A 178 5.98 2.83 12.05
N TYR A 179 5.30 2.19 12.99
CA TYR A 179 4.81 0.82 12.86
C TYR A 179 3.30 0.77 13.12
N TRP A 180 2.67 -0.22 12.54
CA TRP A 180 1.28 -0.53 12.78
C TRP A 180 1.09 -1.03 14.19
N GLU A 181 0.03 -0.59 14.87
CA GLU A 181 -0.34 -1.12 16.19
C GLU A 181 -0.92 -2.53 16.02
N GLU A 182 -0.09 -3.54 16.32
CA GLU A 182 -0.46 -4.95 16.24
C GLU A 182 -1.50 -5.28 17.30
N GLY A 183 -2.70 -5.66 16.93
CA GLY A 183 -3.81 -5.91 17.84
C GLY A 183 -4.93 -4.89 17.75
N LEU A 184 -4.71 -3.79 17.03
CA LEU A 184 -5.78 -2.84 16.73
C LEU A 184 -6.74 -3.46 15.72
N LEU A 185 -8.00 -3.70 16.12
CA LEU A 185 -8.99 -4.40 15.31
C LEU A 185 -9.73 -3.52 14.31
N SER A 186 -9.71 -2.19 14.51
CA SER A 186 -10.41 -1.24 13.64
C SER A 186 -9.68 0.10 13.58
N LEU A 187 -9.96 0.92 12.56
CA LEU A 187 -9.34 2.23 12.35
C LEU A 187 -7.81 2.19 12.25
N GLN A 188 -7.26 1.07 11.81
CA GLN A 188 -5.82 0.84 11.68
C GLN A 188 -5.16 1.90 10.79
N ASP A 189 -5.80 2.24 9.67
CA ASP A 189 -5.31 3.24 8.72
C ASP A 189 -5.30 4.64 9.32
N ALA A 190 -6.34 5.00 10.07
CA ALA A 190 -6.39 6.27 10.76
C ALA A 190 -5.30 6.37 11.81
N ASP A 191 -5.09 5.33 12.62
CA ASP A 191 -4.03 5.28 13.62
C ASP A 191 -2.65 5.47 12.98
N TYR A 192 -2.33 4.68 11.95
CA TYR A 192 -1.03 4.75 11.27
C TYR A 192 -0.78 6.13 10.66
N ASN A 193 -1.78 6.72 9.99
CA ASN A 193 -1.66 8.03 9.38
C ASN A 193 -1.55 9.16 10.42
N ILE A 194 -2.31 9.08 11.53
CA ILE A 194 -2.20 10.01 12.66
C ILE A 194 -0.80 9.92 13.26
N GLN A 195 -0.28 8.72 13.49
CA GLN A 195 1.09 8.52 13.98
C GLN A 195 2.11 9.16 13.03
N ALA A 196 1.99 8.96 11.71
CA ALA A 196 2.89 9.56 10.72
C ALA A 196 2.92 11.09 10.84
N ILE A 197 1.75 11.72 10.90
CA ILE A 197 1.64 13.18 11.01
C ILE A 197 2.15 13.69 12.37
N THR A 198 1.77 13.05 13.47
CA THR A 198 2.17 13.51 14.83
C THR A 198 3.65 13.28 15.12
N LYS A 199 4.27 12.29 14.49
CA LYS A 199 5.74 12.09 14.52
C LYS A 199 6.49 13.11 13.62
N GLY A 200 5.78 14.00 12.94
CA GLY A 200 6.35 15.09 12.15
C GLY A 200 6.84 14.70 10.76
N LEU A 201 6.35 13.59 10.20
CA LEU A 201 6.68 13.22 8.82
C LEU A 201 6.13 14.29 7.87
N LYS A 202 6.98 14.72 6.94
CA LYS A 202 6.63 15.71 5.91
C LYS A 202 5.89 15.02 4.76
N TYR A 203 4.74 15.55 4.39
CA TYR A 203 3.97 14.99 3.28
C TYR A 203 3.29 16.06 2.44
N LYS A 204 2.83 15.65 1.28
CA LYS A 204 2.01 16.45 0.37
C LYS A 204 0.96 15.56 -0.30
N TYR A 205 -0.08 16.18 -0.81
CA TYR A 205 -1.02 15.54 -1.74
C TYR A 205 -0.47 15.64 -3.16
N ALA A 206 -0.59 14.55 -3.90
CA ALA A 206 -0.37 14.52 -5.33
C ALA A 206 -1.54 15.18 -6.06
N SER A 207 -1.28 15.71 -7.26
CA SER A 207 -2.29 16.32 -8.13
C SER A 207 -2.74 15.40 -9.26
N GLU A 208 -2.27 14.18 -9.27
CA GLU A 208 -2.54 13.16 -10.28
C GLU A 208 -3.99 12.67 -10.21
N MET A 209 -4.42 11.99 -11.26
CA MET A 209 -5.68 11.24 -11.26
C MET A 209 -5.57 10.02 -10.34
N PRO A 210 -6.69 9.53 -9.80
CA PRO A 210 -6.71 8.30 -9.02
C PRO A 210 -6.05 7.13 -9.75
N ASP A 211 -5.18 6.43 -9.03
CA ASP A 211 -4.36 5.33 -9.53
C ASP A 211 -4.61 3.99 -8.83
N TYR A 212 -5.50 3.99 -7.84
CA TYR A 212 -5.89 2.85 -7.01
C TYR A 212 -7.41 2.74 -6.99
N GLY A 213 -7.95 1.52 -7.23
CA GLY A 213 -9.38 1.23 -7.22
C GLY A 213 -9.76 0.24 -6.12
N TYR A 214 -10.83 0.51 -5.40
CA TYR A 214 -11.40 -0.31 -4.31
C TYR A 214 -12.90 -0.52 -4.47
#